data_055e5a10068e853bf1692367956eb3fb
#
_entry.id   055e5a10068e853bf1692367956eb3fb
#
_cell.length_a   1.000
_cell.length_b   1.000
_cell.length_c   1.000
_cell.angle_alpha   90.00
_cell.angle_beta   90.00
_cell.angle_gamma   90.00
#
_symmetry.space_group_name_H-M   'P 1'
#
loop_
_entity.id
_entity.type
_entity.pdbx_description
1 polymer ?
#
loop_
_entity_poly.entity_id
_entity_poly.type
_entity_poly.pdbx_seq_one_letter_code
_entity_poly.pdbx_strand_id
1 'polypeptide(L)'
;MINDIRITDFHSHILPCADHGSDSVATSQRQIELLTGAGADRIVATPHFYPSEITVGEFLALRERCAEALFGASEGPLPEILMGAEVLVCPGLE
;
A
#
# COMPACT_ATOMS: atom_id res chain seq x y z
N MET A 1 29.85 6.67 -5.80
CA MET A 1 29.12 6.13 -4.64
C MET A 1 27.79 5.60 -5.11
N ILE A 2 27.41 4.49 -4.57
CA ILE A 2 26.14 3.86 -4.91
C ILE A 2 24.97 4.46 -4.11
N ASN A 3 25.21 5.56 -3.41
CA ASN A 3 24.18 6.24 -2.62
C ASN A 3 23.08 6.84 -3.46
N ASP A 4 23.31 6.97 -4.76
CA ASP A 4 22.31 7.54 -5.67
C ASP A 4 21.32 6.52 -6.19
N ILE A 5 21.52 5.25 -5.84
CA ILE A 5 20.58 4.20 -6.26
C ILE A 5 19.31 4.32 -5.45
N ARG A 6 18.21 4.46 -6.16
CA ARG A 6 16.88 4.50 -5.55
C ARG A 6 16.19 3.17 -5.74
N ILE A 7 15.62 2.66 -4.67
CA ILE A 7 14.92 1.39 -4.69
C ILE A 7 13.44 1.64 -4.52
N THR A 8 12.64 1.11 -5.46
CA THR A 8 11.19 1.21 -5.40
C THR A 8 10.60 -0.18 -5.20
N ASP A 9 9.76 -0.32 -4.18
CA ASP A 9 8.95 -1.51 -4.01
C ASP A 9 7.65 -1.29 -4.78
N PHE A 10 7.44 -2.06 -5.85
CA PHE A 10 6.28 -1.91 -6.73
C PHE A 10 5.07 -2.71 -6.30
N HIS A 11 5.17 -3.51 -5.26
CA HIS A 11 4.07 -4.36 -4.83
C HIS A 11 4.10 -4.51 -3.31
N SER A 12 3.14 -3.91 -2.63
CA SER A 12 3.06 -4.02 -1.18
C SER A 12 1.62 -3.93 -0.68
N HIS A 13 1.37 -4.52 0.47
CA HIS A 13 0.07 -4.52 1.12
C HIS A 13 0.19 -3.79 2.45
N ILE A 14 0.73 -2.56 2.40
CA ILE A 14 1.02 -1.78 3.60
C ILE A 14 -0.17 -0.98 4.13
N LEU A 15 -1.25 -0.84 3.34
CA LEU A 15 -2.40 -0.07 3.82
C LEU A 15 -3.13 -0.83 4.91
N PRO A 16 -3.44 -0.18 6.05
CA PRO A 16 -4.04 -0.88 7.18
C PRO A 16 -5.48 -1.27 6.87
N CYS A 17 -5.80 -2.54 7.09
CA CYS A 17 -7.16 -3.07 6.96
C CYS A 17 -7.79 -2.92 5.57
N ALA A 18 -6.99 -2.66 4.55
CA ALA A 18 -7.49 -2.56 3.17
C ALA A 18 -7.70 -3.94 2.56
N ASP A 19 -6.89 -4.91 2.97
CA ASP A 19 -6.97 -6.28 2.52
C ASP A 19 -6.36 -7.21 3.58
N HIS A 20 -5.80 -8.32 3.16
CA HIS A 20 -5.19 -9.29 4.08
C HIS A 20 -3.73 -8.98 4.44
N GLY A 21 -3.17 -7.88 3.95
CA GLY A 21 -1.79 -7.53 4.22
C GLY A 21 -1.58 -7.01 5.62
N SER A 22 -1.89 -5.73 5.83
CA SER A 22 -1.74 -5.10 7.13
C SER A 22 -3.07 -5.08 7.88
N ASP A 23 -3.06 -5.47 9.13
CA ASP A 23 -4.26 -5.50 9.96
C ASP A 23 -4.44 -4.25 10.81
N SER A 24 -3.46 -3.36 10.84
CA SER A 24 -3.54 -2.16 11.66
C SER A 24 -2.52 -1.13 11.18
N VAL A 25 -2.72 0.12 11.64
CA VAL A 25 -1.75 1.19 11.37
C VAL A 25 -0.37 0.84 11.93
N ALA A 26 -0.31 0.25 13.12
CA ALA A 26 0.96 -0.13 13.73
C ALA A 26 1.69 -1.16 12.86
N THR A 27 0.99 -2.15 12.34
CA THR A 27 1.57 -3.14 11.44
C THR A 27 2.05 -2.49 10.15
N SER A 28 1.26 -1.56 9.60
CA SER A 28 1.65 -0.82 8.40
C SER A 28 2.94 -0.03 8.62
N GLN A 29 3.03 0.67 9.74
CA GLN A 29 4.22 1.45 10.07
C GLN A 29 5.45 0.55 10.18
N ARG A 30 5.30 -0.62 10.79
CA ARG A 30 6.40 -1.57 10.91
C ARG A 30 6.84 -2.12 9.55
N GLN A 31 5.89 -2.41 8.66
CA GLN A 31 6.22 -2.84 7.31
C GLN A 31 7.01 -1.77 6.56
N ILE A 32 6.60 -0.52 6.70
CA ILE A 32 7.31 0.60 6.07
C ILE A 32 8.72 0.71 6.63
N GLU A 33 8.89 0.58 7.94
CA GLU A 33 10.21 0.61 8.57
C GLU A 33 11.11 -0.50 8.04
N LEU A 34 10.58 -1.70 7.88
CA LEU A 34 11.34 -2.82 7.35
C LEU A 34 11.76 -2.57 5.91
N LEU A 35 10.87 -2.03 5.08
CA LEU A 35 11.18 -1.74 3.69
C LEU A 35 12.21 -0.62 3.57
N THR A 36 12.06 0.45 4.33
CA THR A 36 13.01 1.56 4.30
C THR A 36 14.35 1.13 4.86
N GLY A 37 14.36 0.29 5.90
CA GLY A 37 15.59 -0.28 6.44
C GLY A 37 16.31 -1.17 5.44
N ALA A 38 15.58 -1.79 4.51
CA ALA A 38 16.15 -2.60 3.43
C ALA A 38 16.60 -1.75 2.24
N GLY A 39 16.36 -0.44 2.26
CA GLY A 39 16.83 0.48 1.22
C GLY A 39 15.75 1.05 0.31
N ALA A 40 14.48 0.71 0.52
CA ALA A 40 13.40 1.25 -0.30
C ALA A 40 13.14 2.70 0.08
N ASP A 41 13.15 3.59 -0.91
CA ASP A 41 12.82 4.99 -0.71
C ASP A 41 11.49 5.38 -1.37
N ARG A 42 10.89 4.44 -2.06
CA ARG A 42 9.57 4.60 -2.68
C ARG A 42 8.82 3.28 -2.59
N ILE A 43 7.56 3.35 -2.21
CA ILE A 43 6.71 2.17 -2.04
C ILE A 43 5.42 2.38 -2.80
N VAL A 44 5.02 1.40 -3.61
CA VAL A 44 3.71 1.41 -4.25
C VAL A 44 2.80 0.50 -3.44
N ALA A 45 1.78 1.08 -2.84
CA ALA A 45 0.77 0.32 -2.10
C ALA A 45 -0.21 -0.27 -3.09
N THR A 46 -0.33 -1.60 -3.11
CA THR A 46 -1.17 -2.31 -4.07
C THR A 46 -2.15 -3.22 -3.34
N PRO A 47 -3.15 -2.66 -2.63
CA PRO A 47 -4.14 -3.51 -1.97
C PRO A 47 -4.94 -4.31 -2.98
N HIS A 48 -5.43 -5.47 -2.55
CA HIS A 48 -6.24 -6.32 -3.40
C HIS A 48 -7.54 -5.65 -3.79
N PHE A 49 -7.87 -5.72 -5.08
CA PHE A 49 -9.16 -5.29 -5.59
C PHE A 49 -9.86 -6.50 -6.20
N TYR A 50 -11.04 -6.82 -5.67
CA TYR A 50 -11.86 -7.93 -6.13
C TYR A 50 -13.09 -7.36 -6.85
N PRO A 51 -13.04 -7.21 -8.19
CA PRO A 51 -14.15 -6.58 -8.92
C PRO A 51 -15.47 -7.31 -8.79
N SER A 52 -15.42 -8.62 -8.45
CA SER A 52 -16.65 -9.41 -8.23
C SER A 52 -17.32 -9.11 -6.88
N GLU A 53 -16.63 -8.39 -5.98
CA GLU A 53 -17.13 -8.16 -4.63
C GLU A 53 -17.50 -6.70 -4.39
N ILE A 54 -16.73 -5.76 -4.94
CA ILE A 54 -16.99 -4.33 -4.75
C ILE A 54 -16.78 -3.59 -6.06
N THR A 55 -17.39 -2.42 -6.15
CA THR A 55 -17.21 -1.56 -7.33
C THR A 55 -15.88 -0.83 -7.26
N VAL A 56 -15.44 -0.29 -8.39
CA VAL A 56 -14.24 0.55 -8.46
C VAL A 56 -14.36 1.73 -7.51
N GLY A 57 -15.51 2.39 -7.49
CA GLY A 57 -15.72 3.55 -6.60
C GLY A 57 -15.61 3.17 -5.13
N GLU A 58 -16.17 2.03 -4.75
CA GLU A 58 -16.08 1.54 -3.36
C GLU A 58 -14.64 1.21 -3.00
N PHE A 59 -13.90 0.58 -3.92
CA PHE A 59 -12.50 0.25 -3.69
C PHE A 59 -11.65 1.52 -3.51
N LEU A 60 -11.85 2.51 -4.37
CA LEU A 60 -11.09 3.76 -4.29
C LEU A 60 -11.36 4.48 -2.96
N ALA A 61 -12.62 4.49 -2.52
CA ALA A 61 -12.98 5.11 -1.25
C ALA A 61 -12.35 4.36 -0.07
N LEU A 62 -12.36 3.03 -0.10
CA LEU A 62 -11.73 2.22 0.94
C LEU A 62 -10.23 2.48 1.00
N ARG A 63 -9.56 2.44 -0.16
CA ARG A 63 -8.12 2.67 -0.26
C ARG A 63 -7.75 4.04 0.32
N GLU A 64 -8.51 5.07 -0.04
CA GLU A 64 -8.25 6.42 0.44
C GLU A 64 -8.41 6.53 1.96
N ARG A 65 -9.47 5.94 2.51
CA ARG A 65 -9.67 5.95 3.98
C ARG A 65 -8.53 5.26 4.71
N CYS A 66 -8.06 4.13 4.17
CA CYS A 66 -6.95 3.41 4.80
C CYS A 66 -5.65 4.20 4.70
N ALA A 67 -5.41 4.86 3.57
CA ALA A 67 -4.23 5.69 3.39
C ALA A 67 -4.25 6.89 4.34
N GLU A 68 -5.40 7.54 4.49
CA GLU A 68 -5.54 8.66 5.42
C GLU A 68 -5.28 8.24 6.86
N ALA A 69 -5.77 7.07 7.25
CA ALA A 69 -5.52 6.56 8.59
C ALA A 69 -4.02 6.34 8.84
N LEU A 70 -3.32 5.81 7.87
CA LEU A 70 -1.88 5.58 7.99
C LEU A 70 -1.10 6.89 8.03
N PHE A 71 -1.38 7.80 7.10
CA PHE A 71 -0.65 9.06 7.00
C PHE A 71 -0.95 9.97 8.20
N GLY A 72 -2.21 9.99 8.65
CA GLY A 72 -2.60 10.80 9.80
C GLY A 72 -2.00 10.35 11.12
N ALA A 73 -1.70 9.04 11.24
CA ALA A 73 -1.12 8.49 12.45
C ALA A 73 0.40 8.48 12.44
N SER A 74 1.02 8.73 11.29
CA SER A 74 2.47 8.65 11.17
C SER A 74 3.14 9.90 11.70
N GLU A 75 4.18 9.70 12.51
CA GLU A 75 5.01 10.77 13.04
C GLU A 75 6.36 10.69 12.35
N GLY A 76 6.84 11.81 11.87
CA GLY A 76 8.13 11.87 11.18
C GLY A 76 8.02 11.56 9.70
N PRO A 77 9.17 11.56 9.00
CA PRO A 77 9.17 11.42 7.55
C PRO A 77 8.79 10.02 7.11
N LEU A 78 8.00 9.96 6.03
CA LEU A 78 7.66 8.72 5.36
C LEU A 78 8.35 8.67 4.01
N PRO A 79 8.62 7.46 3.47
CA PRO A 79 9.06 7.36 2.08
C PRO A 79 7.94 7.82 1.16
N GLU A 80 8.25 8.01 -0.12
CA GLU A 80 7.22 8.31 -1.11
C GLU A 80 6.33 7.08 -1.27
N ILE A 81 5.03 7.24 -1.07
CA ILE A 81 4.07 6.15 -1.18
C ILE A 81 3.08 6.47 -2.28
N LEU A 82 3.05 5.61 -3.29
CA LEU A 82 2.14 5.74 -4.41
C LEU A 82 1.01 4.74 -4.26
N MET A 83 -0.16 5.06 -4.79
CA MET A 83 -1.34 4.20 -4.68
C MET A 83 -1.57 3.44 -5.96
N GLY A 84 -1.68 2.13 -5.84
CA GLY A 84 -2.02 1.23 -6.93
C GLY A 84 -3.08 0.24 -6.50
N ALA A 85 -3.16 -0.87 -7.18
CA ALA A 85 -4.07 -1.96 -6.86
C ALA A 85 -3.55 -3.26 -7.44
N GLU A 86 -3.78 -4.34 -6.70
CA GLU A 86 -3.58 -5.69 -7.23
C GLU A 86 -4.95 -6.21 -7.61
N VAL A 87 -5.27 -6.17 -8.90
CA VAL A 87 -6.59 -6.56 -9.40
C VAL A 87 -6.62 -8.07 -9.60
N LEU A 88 -7.60 -8.73 -8.99
CA LEU A 88 -7.79 -10.16 -9.16
C LEU A 88 -8.80 -10.41 -10.26
N VAL A 89 -8.31 -10.87 -11.39
CA VAL A 89 -9.15 -11.20 -12.55
C VAL A 89 -9.85 -12.53 -12.28
N CYS A 90 -11.16 -12.54 -12.51
CA CYS A 90 -11.96 -13.74 -12.35
C CYS A 90 -12.76 -14.00 -13.63
N PRO A 91 -13.30 -15.23 -13.81
CA PRO A 91 -14.12 -15.50 -14.97
C PRO A 91 -15.27 -14.49 -15.10
N GLY A 92 -15.45 -13.96 -16.28
CA GLY A 92 -16.46 -12.96 -16.55
C GLY A 92 -15.95 -11.53 -16.62
N LEU A 93 -14.70 -11.30 -16.28
CA LEU A 93 -14.08 -9.98 -16.37
C LEU A 93 -13.29 -9.78 -17.66
N GLU A 94 -13.11 -10.82 -18.41
CA GLU A 94 -12.31 -10.76 -19.63
C GLU A 94 -13.03 -10.06 -20.78
#